data_c870bc4d43c673df37d4590e69c6d46e
#
_entry.id   c870bc4d43c673df37d4590e69c6d46e
#
_cell.length_a   1.000
_cell.length_b   1.000
_cell.length_c   1.000
_cell.angle_alpha   90.00
_cell.angle_beta   90.00
_cell.angle_gamma   90.00
#
_symmetry.space_group_name_H-M   'P 1'
#
loop_
_entity.id
_entity.type
_entity.pdbx_description
1 polymer ?
#
loop_
_entity_poly.entity_id
_entity_poly.type
_entity_poly.pdbx_seq_one_letter_code
_entity_poly.pdbx_strand_id
1 'polypeptide(L)'
;YKDVAKSKWYYKDVALAVQMGTYNGVSASSMQPDRAITRQEAIAVVARAFQLDLDDYAKTDLSKFADAKDVSTWALPYMKAMVAAGYVHGRTQGLVPQANITRAEFAQLYFNIIQSYIAKSGSYTKDYKGNLLVRTKDVALKDMSIDGDLIIGCGAADGKITLSNVKISGRLVVWGGGTAAVYCNDGTKA
;
A
#
# COMPACT_ATOMS: atom_id res chain seq x y z
N TYR A 1 18.18 -5.95 14.65
CA TYR A 1 18.90 -4.69 14.53
C TYR A 1 19.42 -4.26 15.90
N LYS A 2 20.69 -3.87 15.99
CA LYS A 2 21.35 -3.56 17.27
C LYS A 2 20.87 -2.24 17.88
N ASP A 3 20.36 -1.35 17.07
CA ASP A 3 19.86 -0.01 17.41
C ASP A 3 18.35 0.04 17.71
N VAL A 4 17.68 -1.10 17.75
CA VAL A 4 16.26 -1.24 18.12
C VAL A 4 16.16 -1.95 19.46
N ALA A 5 16.29 -1.20 20.56
CA ALA A 5 16.26 -1.77 21.90
C ALA A 5 14.85 -2.23 22.29
N LYS A 6 14.76 -3.38 22.97
CA LYS A 6 13.46 -3.98 23.41
C LYS A 6 12.66 -3.07 24.35
N SER A 7 13.31 -2.14 25.03
CA SER A 7 12.67 -1.18 25.96
C SER A 7 12.03 0.02 25.25
N LYS A 8 12.24 0.21 23.96
CA LYS A 8 11.69 1.33 23.20
C LYS A 8 10.21 1.09 22.87
N TRP A 9 9.42 2.15 22.90
CA TRP A 9 7.98 2.08 22.65
C TRP A 9 7.64 1.53 21.26
N TYR A 10 8.48 1.80 20.26
CA TYR A 10 8.31 1.37 18.88
C TYR A 10 8.84 -0.04 18.60
N TYR A 11 9.45 -0.74 19.58
CA TYR A 11 10.13 -2.03 19.34
C TYR A 11 9.23 -3.07 18.70
N LYS A 12 8.01 -3.24 19.22
CA LYS A 12 7.06 -4.25 18.71
C LYS A 12 6.60 -3.91 17.28
N ASP A 13 6.35 -2.63 17.00
CA ASP A 13 5.88 -2.17 15.70
C ASP A 13 6.97 -2.33 14.64
N VAL A 14 8.20 -1.96 14.94
CA VAL A 14 9.35 -2.18 14.06
C VAL A 14 9.60 -3.67 13.84
N ALA A 15 9.55 -4.49 14.90
CA ALA A 15 9.75 -5.94 14.78
C ALA A 15 8.70 -6.57 13.87
N LEU A 16 7.42 -6.18 14.01
CA LEU A 16 6.34 -6.65 13.16
C LEU A 16 6.52 -6.20 11.71
N ALA A 17 6.83 -4.94 11.48
CA ALA A 17 7.02 -4.40 10.13
C ALA A 17 8.20 -5.06 9.39
N VAL A 18 9.27 -5.41 10.14
CA VAL A 18 10.40 -6.18 9.60
C VAL A 18 9.98 -7.63 9.29
N GLN A 19 9.25 -8.28 10.19
CA GLN A 19 8.76 -9.65 9.98
C GLN A 19 7.82 -9.75 8.78
N MET A 20 7.00 -8.72 8.54
CA MET A 20 6.14 -8.61 7.36
C MET A 20 6.89 -8.27 6.07
N GLY A 21 8.20 -8.02 6.12
CA GLY A 21 8.99 -7.60 4.97
C GLY A 21 8.70 -6.17 4.49
N THR A 22 7.88 -5.40 5.22
CA THR A 22 7.54 -4.03 4.87
C THR A 22 8.71 -3.08 5.12
N TYR A 23 9.37 -3.23 6.27
CA TYR A 23 10.55 -2.46 6.64
C TYR A 23 11.83 -3.29 6.52
N ASN A 24 12.83 -2.70 5.91
CA ASN A 24 14.20 -3.20 5.95
C ASN A 24 15.07 -2.15 6.65
N GLY A 25 16.10 -2.61 7.36
CA GLY A 25 17.10 -1.72 7.93
C GLY A 25 17.93 -1.01 6.84
N VAL A 26 18.67 0.00 7.24
CA VAL A 26 19.63 0.69 6.38
C VAL A 26 20.89 -0.16 6.13
N SER A 27 21.08 -1.20 6.96
CA SER A 27 22.07 -2.25 6.79
C SER A 27 21.59 -3.54 7.45
N ALA A 28 22.35 -4.62 7.33
CA ALA A 28 22.03 -5.91 7.97
C ALA A 28 21.87 -5.83 9.51
N SER A 29 22.44 -4.81 10.16
CA SER A 29 22.45 -4.69 11.64
C SER A 29 21.89 -3.38 12.17
N SER A 30 21.52 -2.43 11.32
CA SER A 30 21.04 -1.10 11.72
C SER A 30 19.74 -0.72 11.05
N MET A 31 18.78 -0.24 11.83
CA MET A 31 17.48 0.26 11.40
C MET A 31 17.43 1.78 11.30
N GLN A 32 18.18 2.47 12.16
CA GLN A 32 18.16 3.93 12.36
C GLN A 32 16.74 4.47 12.61
N PRO A 33 16.04 3.99 13.65
CA PRO A 33 14.61 4.25 13.83
C PRO A 33 14.26 5.71 14.07
N ASP A 34 15.21 6.50 14.58
CA ASP A 34 15.00 7.93 14.88
C ASP A 34 15.43 8.86 13.72
N ARG A 35 15.96 8.29 12.62
CA ARG A 35 16.34 9.06 11.42
C ARG A 35 15.12 9.42 10.58
N ALA A 36 15.12 10.63 10.03
CA ALA A 36 14.13 11.01 9.03
C ALA A 36 14.21 10.08 7.79
N ILE A 37 13.06 9.69 7.26
CA ILE A 37 12.97 8.81 6.10
C ILE A 37 13.04 9.62 4.80
N THR A 38 13.83 9.14 3.85
CA THR A 38 13.88 9.75 2.51
C THR A 38 12.63 9.38 1.69
N ARG A 39 12.38 10.14 0.64
CA ARG A 39 11.25 9.92 -0.25
C ARG A 39 11.32 8.54 -0.93
N GLN A 40 12.48 8.12 -1.42
CA GLN A 40 12.62 6.78 -2.00
C GLN A 40 12.43 5.66 -0.97
N GLU A 41 12.84 5.85 0.28
CA GLU A 41 12.61 4.88 1.36
C GLU A 41 11.12 4.77 1.68
N ALA A 42 10.42 5.89 1.82
CA ALA A 42 8.98 5.89 2.06
C ALA A 42 8.21 5.21 0.90
N ILE A 43 8.59 5.49 -0.35
CA ILE A 43 8.00 4.88 -1.54
C ILE A 43 8.22 3.35 -1.52
N ALA A 44 9.42 2.89 -1.21
CA ALA A 44 9.72 1.46 -1.14
C ALA A 44 8.96 0.75 0.00
N VAL A 45 8.84 1.39 1.17
CA VAL A 45 8.06 0.86 2.30
C VAL A 45 6.60 0.72 1.92
N VAL A 46 6.02 1.72 1.27
CA VAL A 46 4.62 1.70 0.85
C VAL A 46 4.39 0.66 -0.26
N ALA A 47 5.28 0.57 -1.24
CA ALA A 47 5.17 -0.44 -2.30
C ALA A 47 5.18 -1.88 -1.74
N ARG A 48 6.04 -2.15 -0.74
CA ARG A 48 6.06 -3.44 -0.03
C ARG A 48 4.80 -3.67 0.79
N ALA A 49 4.32 -2.64 1.50
CA ALA A 49 3.10 -2.74 2.31
C ALA A 49 1.88 -3.09 1.45
N PHE A 50 1.79 -2.56 0.23
CA PHE A 50 0.73 -2.87 -0.72
C PHE A 50 1.04 -4.06 -1.63
N GLN A 51 2.19 -4.72 -1.41
CA GLN A 51 2.60 -5.94 -2.13
C GLN A 51 2.52 -5.77 -3.66
N LEU A 52 3.03 -4.65 -4.17
CA LEU A 52 3.07 -4.43 -5.62
C LEU A 52 4.00 -5.46 -6.25
N ASP A 53 3.55 -6.09 -7.32
CA ASP A 53 4.40 -6.96 -8.12
C ASP A 53 5.41 -6.10 -8.88
N LEU A 54 6.69 -6.26 -8.56
CA LEU A 54 7.74 -5.44 -9.15
C LEU A 54 8.12 -5.90 -10.56
N ASP A 55 7.88 -7.17 -10.89
CA ASP A 55 8.21 -7.76 -12.18
C ASP A 55 7.31 -7.20 -13.28
N ASP A 56 6.04 -6.97 -13.00
CA ASP A 56 5.09 -6.34 -13.93
C ASP A 56 5.55 -4.96 -14.39
N TYR A 57 6.34 -4.28 -13.57
CA TYR A 57 6.78 -2.90 -13.80
C TYR A 57 8.28 -2.77 -14.12
N ALA A 58 9.00 -3.88 -14.26
CA ALA A 58 10.45 -3.87 -14.45
C ALA A 58 10.91 -3.04 -15.67
N LYS A 59 10.09 -2.99 -16.73
CA LYS A 59 10.38 -2.25 -17.97
C LYS A 59 9.92 -0.78 -17.94
N THR A 60 9.38 -0.30 -16.83
CA THR A 60 8.92 1.10 -16.74
C THR A 60 10.07 2.08 -16.98
N ASP A 61 9.85 3.00 -17.89
CA ASP A 61 10.80 4.07 -18.17
C ASP A 61 10.56 5.27 -17.24
N LEU A 62 11.63 5.70 -16.57
CA LEU A 62 11.65 6.87 -15.71
C LEU A 62 12.36 8.07 -16.36
N SER A 63 12.75 7.99 -17.65
CA SER A 63 13.55 9.03 -18.35
C SER A 63 12.88 10.40 -18.39
N LYS A 64 11.54 10.44 -18.24
CA LYS A 64 10.79 11.70 -18.11
C LYS A 64 11.16 12.52 -16.86
N PHE A 65 11.83 11.91 -15.89
CA PHE A 65 12.31 12.59 -14.69
C PHE A 65 13.82 12.79 -14.79
N ALA A 66 14.26 14.06 -14.84
CA ALA A 66 15.65 14.41 -15.04
C ALA A 66 16.59 13.86 -13.95
N ASP A 67 16.06 13.60 -12.77
CA ASP A 67 16.75 13.07 -11.60
C ASP A 67 16.53 11.56 -11.37
N ALA A 68 16.01 10.83 -12.35
CA ALA A 68 15.81 9.37 -12.24
C ALA A 68 17.11 8.62 -11.91
N LYS A 69 18.26 9.12 -12.36
CA LYS A 69 19.60 8.59 -12.05
C LYS A 69 19.97 8.68 -10.58
N ASP A 70 19.34 9.56 -9.82
CA ASP A 70 19.62 9.79 -8.40
C ASP A 70 18.83 8.80 -7.51
N VAL A 71 17.94 7.99 -8.11
CA VAL A 71 17.29 6.88 -7.41
C VAL A 71 18.29 5.78 -7.15
N SER A 72 18.44 5.39 -5.89
CA SER A 72 19.35 4.30 -5.50
C SER A 72 18.95 2.98 -6.17
N THR A 73 19.93 2.17 -6.55
CA THR A 73 19.71 0.90 -7.27
C THR A 73 18.71 -0.01 -6.57
N TRP A 74 18.75 -0.10 -5.24
CA TRP A 74 17.82 -0.90 -4.45
C TRP A 74 16.39 -0.37 -4.45
N ALA A 75 16.21 0.96 -4.61
CA ALA A 75 14.90 1.62 -4.62
C ALA A 75 14.27 1.68 -6.01
N LEU A 76 15.08 1.49 -7.06
CA LEU A 76 14.66 1.64 -8.45
C LEU A 76 13.45 0.75 -8.84
N PRO A 77 13.39 -0.56 -8.48
CA PRO A 77 12.23 -1.38 -8.80
C PRO A 77 10.93 -0.85 -8.17
N TYR A 78 10.98 -0.42 -6.92
CA TYR A 78 9.83 0.16 -6.22
C TYR A 78 9.39 1.49 -6.83
N MET A 79 10.34 2.35 -7.17
CA MET A 79 10.05 3.61 -7.83
C MET A 79 9.37 3.40 -9.17
N LYS A 80 9.87 2.46 -9.98
CA LYS A 80 9.27 2.08 -11.27
C LYS A 80 7.83 1.61 -11.08
N ALA A 81 7.58 0.68 -10.16
CA ALA A 81 6.25 0.16 -9.88
C ALA A 81 5.28 1.27 -9.45
N MET A 82 5.70 2.12 -8.52
CA MET A 82 4.85 3.17 -7.97
C MET A 82 4.55 4.29 -8.99
N VAL A 83 5.49 4.58 -9.89
CA VAL A 83 5.27 5.54 -11.00
C VAL A 83 4.35 4.93 -12.06
N ALA A 84 4.55 3.68 -12.45
CA ALA A 84 3.73 3.01 -13.46
C ALA A 84 2.29 2.79 -12.99
N ALA A 85 2.10 2.43 -11.71
CA ALA A 85 0.78 2.32 -11.10
C ALA A 85 0.08 3.68 -10.89
N GLY A 86 0.74 4.81 -11.23
CA GLY A 86 0.16 6.14 -11.07
C GLY A 86 0.11 6.64 -9.63
N TYR A 87 0.86 6.04 -8.70
CA TYR A 87 0.87 6.43 -7.29
C TYR A 87 1.92 7.50 -6.98
N VAL A 88 2.96 7.61 -7.82
CA VAL A 88 4.02 8.62 -7.73
C VAL A 88 4.08 9.43 -9.01
N HIS A 89 3.83 10.73 -8.92
CA HIS A 89 3.84 11.65 -10.06
C HIS A 89 5.10 12.53 -10.13
N GLY A 90 5.95 12.48 -9.12
CA GLY A 90 7.08 13.40 -8.96
C GLY A 90 6.67 14.75 -8.36
N ARG A 91 7.63 15.63 -8.23
CA ARG A 91 7.48 17.06 -7.90
C ARG A 91 7.84 17.89 -9.14
N THR A 92 7.72 19.21 -9.06
CA THR A 92 8.18 20.14 -10.12
C THR A 92 9.64 19.91 -10.52
N GLN A 93 10.48 19.49 -9.58
CA GLN A 93 11.91 19.24 -9.79
C GLN A 93 12.25 17.78 -10.16
N GLY A 94 11.25 16.88 -10.26
CA GLY A 94 11.46 15.46 -10.53
C GLY A 94 10.99 14.53 -9.39
N LEU A 95 11.62 13.36 -9.27
CA LEU A 95 11.32 12.36 -8.22
C LEU A 95 11.82 12.78 -6.84
N VAL A 96 12.93 13.50 -6.80
CA VAL A 96 13.64 13.98 -5.60
C VAL A 96 13.86 12.86 -4.55
N PRO A 97 14.48 11.73 -4.97
CA PRO A 97 14.48 10.49 -4.20
C PRO A 97 15.19 10.58 -2.86
N GLN A 98 16.26 11.40 -2.78
CA GLN A 98 17.12 11.52 -1.60
C GLN A 98 16.59 12.54 -0.56
N ALA A 99 15.66 13.40 -0.91
CA ALA A 99 15.09 14.36 0.04
C ALA A 99 14.17 13.65 1.05
N ASN A 100 14.09 14.18 2.26
CA ASN A 100 13.12 13.72 3.24
C ASN A 100 11.69 13.96 2.74
N ILE A 101 10.81 12.98 2.97
CA ILE A 101 9.40 13.12 2.66
C ILE A 101 8.69 13.92 3.76
N THR A 102 7.85 14.87 3.37
CA THR A 102 7.01 15.59 4.32
C THR A 102 5.74 14.80 4.66
N ARG A 103 5.08 15.15 5.77
CA ARG A 103 3.78 14.56 6.15
C ARG A 103 2.71 14.75 5.07
N ALA A 104 2.68 15.93 4.44
CA ALA A 104 1.75 16.22 3.35
C ALA A 104 1.97 15.32 2.14
N GLU A 105 3.22 15.13 1.74
CA GLU A 105 3.58 14.26 0.62
C GLU A 105 3.31 12.78 0.93
N PHE A 106 3.52 12.35 2.17
CA PHE A 106 3.17 11.00 2.58
C PHE A 106 1.65 10.79 2.54
N ALA A 107 0.85 11.77 3.00
CA ALA A 107 -0.61 11.73 2.90
C ALA A 107 -1.08 11.70 1.44
N GLN A 108 -0.45 12.49 0.56
CA GLN A 108 -0.73 12.47 -0.88
C GLN A 108 -0.41 11.12 -1.50
N LEU A 109 0.75 10.52 -1.15
CA LEU A 109 1.14 9.20 -1.62
C LEU A 109 0.10 8.15 -1.23
N TYR A 110 -0.35 8.18 0.03
CA TYR A 110 -1.39 7.27 0.52
C TYR A 110 -2.73 7.49 -0.21
N PHE A 111 -3.14 8.74 -0.41
CA PHE A 111 -4.36 9.07 -1.15
C PHE A 111 -4.30 8.60 -2.61
N ASN A 112 -3.15 8.70 -3.26
CA ASN A 112 -3.00 8.21 -4.63
C ASN A 112 -3.20 6.70 -4.74
N ILE A 113 -2.92 5.94 -3.66
CA ILE A 113 -3.14 4.49 -3.63
C ILE A 113 -4.58 4.16 -3.24
N ILE A 114 -5.12 4.82 -2.21
CA ILE A 114 -6.47 4.56 -1.68
C ILE A 114 -7.39 5.72 -2.03
N GLN A 115 -8.03 5.65 -3.18
CA GLN A 115 -8.93 6.71 -3.66
C GLN A 115 -10.30 6.68 -2.98
N SER A 116 -10.71 5.50 -2.49
CA SER A 116 -12.02 5.32 -1.86
C SER A 116 -11.95 4.40 -0.65
N TYR A 117 -12.80 4.66 0.35
CA TYR A 117 -12.88 3.77 1.50
C TYR A 117 -14.30 3.65 2.06
N ILE A 118 -14.58 2.50 2.67
CA ILE A 118 -15.81 2.22 3.42
C ILE A 118 -15.44 2.13 4.91
N ALA A 119 -16.04 3.02 5.73
CA ALA A 119 -15.80 3.11 7.16
C ALA A 119 -17.06 2.86 8.01
N LYS A 120 -18.20 2.54 7.38
CA LYS A 120 -19.45 2.22 8.07
C LYS A 120 -19.94 0.87 7.61
N SER A 121 -20.49 0.08 8.54
CA SER A 121 -21.17 -1.18 8.23
C SER A 121 -22.40 -0.92 7.35
N GLY A 122 -22.74 -1.86 6.49
CA GLY A 122 -23.91 -1.71 5.62
C GLY A 122 -23.75 -2.35 4.24
N SER A 123 -24.73 -2.10 3.38
CA SER A 123 -24.75 -2.61 2.01
C SER A 123 -24.44 -1.50 1.02
N TYR A 124 -23.60 -1.81 0.05
CA TYR A 124 -23.08 -0.89 -0.96
C TYR A 124 -23.28 -1.49 -2.36
N THR A 125 -23.76 -0.67 -3.28
CA THR A 125 -24.06 -1.06 -4.68
C THR A 125 -23.47 -0.09 -5.70
N LYS A 126 -22.65 0.88 -5.24
CA LYS A 126 -22.04 1.91 -6.09
C LYS A 126 -20.74 1.40 -6.68
N ASP A 127 -20.51 1.64 -7.96
CA ASP A 127 -19.20 1.42 -8.59
C ASP A 127 -18.12 2.35 -8.04
N TYR A 128 -16.91 1.84 -7.98
CA TYR A 128 -15.73 2.60 -7.54
C TYR A 128 -14.66 2.64 -8.64
N LYS A 129 -14.10 3.82 -8.85
CA LYS A 129 -12.89 4.00 -9.65
C LYS A 129 -11.67 4.03 -8.74
N GLY A 130 -10.63 3.29 -9.13
CA GLY A 130 -9.43 3.10 -8.34
C GLY A 130 -9.64 2.13 -7.17
N ASN A 131 -8.65 2.06 -6.29
CA ASN A 131 -8.63 1.11 -5.19
C ASN A 131 -9.66 1.46 -4.11
N LEU A 132 -10.36 0.45 -3.63
CA LEU A 132 -11.35 0.54 -2.55
C LEU A 132 -10.82 -0.15 -1.29
N LEU A 133 -10.72 0.60 -0.19
CA LEU A 133 -10.40 0.05 1.14
C LEU A 133 -11.67 -0.13 1.97
N VAL A 134 -11.96 -1.36 2.38
CA VAL A 134 -12.97 -1.66 3.42
C VAL A 134 -12.25 -1.70 4.77
N ARG A 135 -12.55 -0.74 5.65
CA ARG A 135 -11.89 -0.58 6.96
C ARG A 135 -12.82 -0.79 8.15
N THR A 136 -13.94 -1.44 7.94
CA THR A 136 -14.93 -1.75 8.97
C THR A 136 -15.55 -3.13 8.72
N LYS A 137 -16.16 -3.68 9.75
CA LYS A 137 -16.84 -4.96 9.71
C LYS A 137 -18.27 -4.85 9.15
N ASP A 138 -18.86 -5.99 8.84
CA ASP A 138 -20.28 -6.16 8.46
C ASP A 138 -20.64 -5.31 7.22
N VAL A 139 -19.86 -5.50 6.15
CA VAL A 139 -20.05 -4.83 4.87
C VAL A 139 -20.48 -5.84 3.82
N ALA A 140 -21.53 -5.48 3.07
CA ALA A 140 -21.98 -6.21 1.89
C ALA A 140 -21.77 -5.36 0.63
N LEU A 141 -20.93 -5.83 -0.29
CA LEU A 141 -20.74 -5.25 -1.62
C LEU A 141 -21.58 -6.07 -2.60
N LYS A 142 -22.45 -5.42 -3.39
CA LYS A 142 -23.39 -6.11 -4.27
C LYS A 142 -23.52 -5.40 -5.62
N ASP A 143 -23.58 -6.20 -6.69
CA ASP A 143 -23.92 -5.73 -8.03
C ASP A 143 -23.12 -4.49 -8.45
N MET A 144 -21.78 -4.57 -8.34
CA MET A 144 -20.91 -3.42 -8.54
C MET A 144 -19.59 -3.78 -9.22
N SER A 145 -18.92 -2.76 -9.71
CA SER A 145 -17.57 -2.85 -10.29
C SER A 145 -16.58 -2.00 -9.48
N ILE A 146 -15.38 -2.53 -9.28
CA ILE A 146 -14.24 -1.84 -8.69
C ILE A 146 -13.14 -1.82 -9.74
N ASP A 147 -12.84 -0.64 -10.26
CA ASP A 147 -11.80 -0.44 -11.26
C ASP A 147 -10.44 -0.20 -10.59
N GLY A 148 -9.95 -1.23 -9.93
CA GLY A 148 -8.74 -1.25 -9.12
C GLY A 148 -8.76 -2.42 -8.13
N ASP A 149 -7.92 -2.34 -7.08
CA ASP A 149 -7.86 -3.34 -6.01
C ASP A 149 -9.02 -3.16 -5.01
N LEU A 150 -9.57 -4.28 -4.54
CA LEU A 150 -10.40 -4.33 -3.34
C LEU A 150 -9.54 -4.78 -2.16
N ILE A 151 -9.39 -3.91 -1.17
CA ILE A 151 -8.55 -4.14 0.00
C ILE A 151 -9.43 -4.27 1.24
N ILE A 152 -9.43 -5.44 1.86
CA ILE A 152 -10.10 -5.67 3.16
C ILE A 152 -9.07 -5.41 4.25
N GLY A 153 -9.17 -4.26 4.90
CA GLY A 153 -8.23 -3.79 5.90
C GLY A 153 -8.46 -4.42 7.29
N CYS A 154 -7.50 -4.24 8.19
CA CYS A 154 -7.54 -4.78 9.56
C CYS A 154 -8.76 -4.31 10.37
N GLY A 155 -9.38 -3.18 10.02
CA GLY A 155 -10.61 -2.70 10.66
C GLY A 155 -11.85 -3.56 10.40
N ALA A 156 -11.79 -4.51 9.44
CA ALA A 156 -12.85 -5.52 9.26
C ALA A 156 -12.93 -6.50 10.45
N ALA A 157 -11.84 -6.66 11.20
CA ALA A 157 -11.74 -7.49 12.40
C ALA A 157 -12.43 -8.87 12.22
N ASP A 158 -13.26 -9.28 13.16
CA ASP A 158 -14.01 -10.55 13.10
C ASP A 158 -15.38 -10.43 12.41
N GLY A 159 -15.63 -9.30 11.75
CA GLY A 159 -16.89 -9.06 11.06
C GLY A 159 -16.98 -9.73 9.69
N LYS A 160 -18.20 -9.79 9.17
CA LYS A 160 -18.52 -10.41 7.89
C LYS A 160 -18.39 -9.41 6.75
N ILE A 161 -17.60 -9.76 5.72
CA ILE A 161 -17.56 -9.05 4.43
C ILE A 161 -18.17 -9.98 3.37
N THR A 162 -19.20 -9.53 2.69
CA THR A 162 -19.88 -10.33 1.65
C THR A 162 -19.73 -9.63 0.31
N LEU A 163 -19.27 -10.38 -0.68
CA LEU A 163 -19.16 -9.96 -2.07
C LEU A 163 -20.18 -10.75 -2.89
N SER A 164 -21.12 -10.09 -3.55
CA SER A 164 -22.16 -10.73 -4.37
C SER A 164 -22.23 -10.02 -5.72
N ASN A 165 -21.89 -10.71 -6.80
CA ASN A 165 -21.82 -10.15 -8.15
C ASN A 165 -20.93 -8.89 -8.21
N VAL A 166 -19.72 -8.99 -7.63
CA VAL A 166 -18.71 -7.91 -7.62
C VAL A 166 -17.64 -8.21 -8.65
N LYS A 167 -17.37 -7.25 -9.53
CA LYS A 167 -16.27 -7.32 -10.50
C LYS A 167 -15.12 -6.45 -10.02
N ILE A 168 -13.94 -7.04 -9.86
CA ILE A 168 -12.72 -6.38 -9.43
C ILE A 168 -11.73 -6.45 -10.59
N SER A 169 -11.29 -5.31 -11.14
CA SER A 169 -10.33 -5.30 -12.25
C SER A 169 -8.90 -5.54 -11.80
N GLY A 170 -8.59 -5.25 -10.55
CA GLY A 170 -7.31 -5.50 -9.90
C GLY A 170 -7.36 -6.74 -8.99
N ARG A 171 -6.75 -6.64 -7.82
CA ARG A 171 -6.60 -7.73 -6.85
C ARG A 171 -7.64 -7.65 -5.74
N LEU A 172 -8.01 -8.82 -5.19
CA LEU A 172 -8.65 -8.91 -3.88
C LEU A 172 -7.55 -9.12 -2.83
N VAL A 173 -7.29 -8.11 -2.01
CA VAL A 173 -6.25 -8.11 -0.97
C VAL A 173 -6.92 -8.17 0.40
N VAL A 174 -6.60 -9.19 1.20
CA VAL A 174 -7.20 -9.38 2.52
C VAL A 174 -6.11 -9.26 3.59
N TRP A 175 -6.10 -8.15 4.31
CA TRP A 175 -5.19 -7.90 5.44
C TRP A 175 -5.84 -8.11 6.80
N GLY A 176 -7.16 -8.13 6.85
CA GLY A 176 -7.91 -8.24 8.08
C GLY A 176 -9.13 -9.12 7.90
N GLY A 177 -9.66 -9.55 9.01
CA GLY A 177 -10.80 -10.47 9.08
C GLY A 177 -10.46 -11.68 9.93
N GLY A 178 -11.45 -12.21 10.64
CA GLY A 178 -11.34 -13.47 11.39
C GLY A 178 -11.33 -14.69 10.45
N THR A 179 -11.41 -15.86 11.03
CA THR A 179 -11.31 -17.16 10.33
C THR A 179 -12.33 -17.41 9.21
N ALA A 180 -13.35 -16.55 9.06
CA ALA A 180 -14.36 -16.66 8.01
C ALA A 180 -14.91 -15.26 7.64
N ALA A 181 -14.01 -14.31 7.32
CA ALA A 181 -14.41 -12.91 7.20
C ALA A 181 -14.90 -12.50 5.81
N VAL A 182 -14.41 -13.14 4.74
CA VAL A 182 -14.76 -12.76 3.36
C VAL A 182 -15.51 -13.89 2.68
N TYR A 183 -16.72 -13.59 2.23
CA TYR A 183 -17.60 -14.52 1.50
C TYR A 183 -17.79 -14.01 0.07
N CYS A 184 -17.31 -14.76 -0.90
CA CYS A 184 -17.55 -14.50 -2.32
C CYS A 184 -18.73 -15.36 -2.78
N ASN A 185 -19.84 -14.73 -3.11
CA ASN A 185 -21.01 -15.38 -3.66
C ASN A 185 -20.98 -15.37 -5.20
N ASP A 186 -21.93 -16.06 -5.81
CA ASP A 186 -22.04 -16.20 -7.26
C ASP A 186 -21.88 -14.88 -8.01
N GLY A 187 -21.15 -14.93 -9.12
CA GLY A 187 -20.90 -13.78 -9.99
C GLY A 187 -19.72 -12.88 -9.57
N THR A 188 -19.12 -13.08 -8.38
CA THR A 188 -17.92 -12.32 -7.98
C THR A 188 -16.69 -12.79 -8.75
N LYS A 189 -15.93 -11.85 -9.32
CA LYS A 189 -14.71 -12.08 -10.10
C LYS A 189 -13.64 -11.07 -9.69
N ALA A 190 -12.40 -11.54 -9.55
CA ALA A 190 -11.18 -10.77 -9.34
C ALA A 190 -10.08 -11.28 -10.26
#